data_ff6aebb48963fc927953e088422d0f36
#
_entry.id   ff6aebb48963fc927953e088422d0f36
#
_cell.length_a   1.000
_cell.length_b   1.000
_cell.length_c   1.000
_cell.angle_alpha   90.00
_cell.angle_beta   90.00
_cell.angle_gamma   90.00
#
_symmetry.space_group_name_H-M   'P 1'
#
loop_
_entity.id
_entity.type
_entity.pdbx_description
1 polymer ?
#
loop_
_entity_poly.entity_id
_entity_poly.type
_entity_poly.pdbx_seq_one_letter_code
_entity_poly.pdbx_strand_id
1 'polypeptide(L)'
;GCNIEFDNYSNTIHAEEAAISAFISAGEKNPLCIAVFTFGDKATFPCGMCLQSLFELGGKNLKIIACNKNTCESKTISELLPMGFNL
;
A
#
# COMPACT_ATOMS: atom_id res chain seq x y z
N GLY A 1 -9.85 0.20 -1.69
CA GLY A 1 -9.59 1.02 -2.88
C GLY A 1 -9.18 0.18 -4.08
N CYS A 2 -9.28 0.73 -5.25
CA CYS A 2 -8.85 0.08 -6.48
C CYS A 2 -7.97 1.02 -7.29
N ASN A 3 -7.11 0.42 -8.13
CA ASN A 3 -6.25 1.18 -9.04
C ASN A 3 -7.12 1.82 -10.13
N ILE A 4 -6.85 3.09 -10.44
CA ILE A 4 -7.59 3.83 -11.46
C ILE A 4 -6.58 4.37 -12.48
N GLU A 5 -6.73 3.95 -13.74
CA GLU A 5 -5.88 4.38 -14.83
C GLU A 5 -6.57 5.47 -15.64
N PHE A 6 -5.78 6.44 -16.08
CA PHE A 6 -6.23 7.51 -16.97
C PHE A 6 -5.29 7.59 -18.18
N ASP A 7 -5.77 8.12 -19.28
CA ASP A 7 -4.92 8.37 -20.44
C ASP A 7 -3.75 9.31 -20.09
N ASN A 8 -4.01 10.28 -19.24
CA ASN A 8 -2.93 11.06 -18.63
C ASN A 8 -2.40 10.26 -17.44
N TYR A 9 -1.26 9.61 -17.61
CA TYR A 9 -0.65 8.73 -16.61
C TYR A 9 -0.40 9.43 -15.26
N SER A 10 -0.16 10.73 -15.29
CA SER A 10 0.03 11.49 -14.05
C SER A 10 -1.20 11.51 -13.15
N ASN A 11 -2.38 11.23 -13.70
CA ASN A 11 -3.62 11.20 -12.95
C ASN A 11 -3.94 9.83 -12.35
N THR A 12 -3.11 8.82 -12.61
CA THR A 12 -3.29 7.47 -12.07
C THR A 12 -3.39 7.51 -10.55
N ILE A 13 -4.36 6.77 -10.02
CA ILE A 13 -4.52 6.62 -8.56
C ILE A 13 -4.24 5.16 -8.23
N HIS A 14 -3.23 4.94 -7.40
CA HIS A 14 -2.91 3.59 -6.95
C HIS A 14 -3.95 3.09 -5.95
N ALA A 15 -4.25 1.80 -5.98
CA ALA A 15 -5.23 1.19 -5.10
C ALA A 15 -4.93 1.49 -3.62
N GLU A 16 -3.65 1.46 -3.25
CA GLU A 16 -3.20 1.74 -1.88
C GLU A 16 -3.50 3.19 -1.49
N GLU A 17 -3.25 4.15 -2.40
CA GLU A 17 -3.54 5.57 -2.14
C GLU A 17 -5.05 5.80 -1.98
N ALA A 18 -5.87 5.13 -2.79
CA ALA A 18 -7.32 5.20 -2.66
C ALA A 18 -7.78 4.65 -1.31
N ALA A 19 -7.21 3.53 -0.87
CA ALA A 19 -7.52 2.94 0.42
C ALA A 19 -7.10 3.85 1.58
N ILE A 20 -5.91 4.45 1.50
CA ILE A 20 -5.41 5.41 2.49
C ILE A 20 -6.36 6.60 2.59
N SER A 21 -6.78 7.16 1.45
CA SER A 21 -7.71 8.28 1.41
C SER A 21 -9.03 7.93 2.08
N ALA A 22 -9.59 6.77 1.79
CA ALA A 22 -10.84 6.31 2.39
C ALA A 22 -10.68 6.12 3.91
N PHE A 23 -9.57 5.55 4.35
CA PHE A 23 -9.26 5.32 5.76
C PHE A 23 -9.22 6.64 6.53
N ILE A 24 -8.48 7.62 6.01
CA ILE A 24 -8.34 8.93 6.64
C ILE A 24 -9.68 9.68 6.61
N SER A 25 -10.40 9.63 5.48
CA SER A 25 -11.69 10.31 5.34
C SER A 25 -12.75 9.77 6.28
N ALA A 26 -12.65 8.50 6.66
CA ALA A 26 -13.53 7.89 7.63
C ALA A 26 -13.18 8.25 9.09
N GLY A 27 -12.12 9.01 9.31
CA GLY A 27 -11.68 9.41 10.65
C GLY A 27 -10.86 8.35 11.36
N GLU A 28 -10.43 7.31 10.65
CA GLU A 28 -9.64 6.23 11.24
C GLU A 28 -8.19 6.64 11.44
N LYS A 29 -7.52 5.99 12.40
CA LYS A 29 -6.12 6.25 12.76
C LYS A 29 -5.44 4.92 13.10
N ASN A 30 -4.10 4.90 13.01
CA ASN A 30 -3.27 3.79 13.45
C ASN A 30 -3.64 2.48 12.76
N PRO A 31 -3.44 2.39 11.44
CA PRO A 31 -3.74 1.16 10.71
C PRO A 31 -2.87 0.01 11.22
N LEU A 32 -3.43 -1.18 11.25
CA LEU A 32 -2.72 -2.39 11.68
C LEU A 32 -2.05 -3.10 10.53
N CYS A 33 -2.69 -3.10 9.37
CA CYS A 33 -2.17 -3.74 8.17
C CYS A 33 -2.89 -3.21 6.94
N ILE A 34 -2.32 -3.48 5.78
CA ILE A 34 -2.99 -3.32 4.49
C ILE A 34 -2.84 -4.62 3.69
N ALA A 35 -3.91 -5.04 3.04
CA ALA A 35 -3.88 -6.18 2.14
C ALA A 35 -4.01 -5.68 0.70
N VAL A 36 -3.12 -6.16 -0.17
CA VAL A 36 -3.08 -5.79 -1.59
C VAL A 36 -3.29 -7.05 -2.41
N PHE A 37 -4.28 -7.04 -3.29
CA PHE A 37 -4.56 -8.16 -4.17
C PHE A 37 -4.22 -7.79 -5.61
N THR A 38 -3.52 -8.69 -6.31
CA THR A 38 -3.20 -8.53 -7.72
C THR A 38 -3.61 -9.77 -8.51
N PHE A 39 -3.95 -9.59 -9.79
CA PHE A 39 -4.34 -10.69 -10.67
C PHE A 39 -3.16 -11.38 -11.33
N GLY A 40 -1.93 -10.91 -11.11
CA GLY A 40 -0.74 -11.46 -11.73
C GLY A 40 -0.37 -12.86 -11.25
N ASP A 41 0.67 -13.43 -11.85
CA ASP A 41 1.16 -14.79 -11.54
C ASP A 41 1.75 -14.90 -10.14
N LYS A 42 2.12 -13.77 -9.54
CA LYS A 42 2.67 -13.72 -8.19
C LYS A 42 2.08 -12.55 -7.43
N ALA A 43 2.08 -12.65 -6.11
CA ALA A 43 1.75 -11.54 -5.22
C ALA A 43 2.77 -10.40 -5.44
N THR A 44 2.26 -9.16 -5.46
CA THR A 44 3.09 -7.98 -5.71
C THR A 44 2.93 -6.99 -4.56
N PHE A 45 4.05 -6.55 -4.02
CA PHE A 45 4.05 -5.54 -2.97
C PHE A 45 3.89 -4.14 -3.57
N PRO A 46 3.43 -3.16 -2.76
CA PRO A 46 3.25 -1.79 -3.23
C PRO A 46 4.54 -1.17 -3.78
N CYS A 47 4.39 -0.22 -4.70
CA CYS A 47 5.53 0.57 -5.19
C CYS A 47 6.07 1.50 -4.11
N GLY A 48 7.24 2.11 -4.36
CA GLY A 48 7.90 2.98 -3.39
C GLY A 48 7.08 4.16 -2.93
N MET A 49 6.28 4.76 -3.83
CA MET A 49 5.40 5.87 -3.47
C MET A 49 4.36 5.44 -2.43
N CYS A 50 3.70 4.33 -2.68
CA CYS A 50 2.69 3.81 -1.74
C CYS A 50 3.32 3.33 -0.44
N LEU A 51 4.51 2.71 -0.51
CA LEU A 51 5.24 2.33 0.69
C LEU A 51 5.59 3.54 1.55
N GLN A 52 6.00 4.65 0.91
CA GLN A 52 6.30 5.89 1.62
C GLN A 52 5.05 6.43 2.32
N SER A 53 3.91 6.47 1.64
CA SER A 53 2.65 6.91 2.26
C SER A 53 2.25 6.02 3.43
N LEU A 54 2.39 4.71 3.26
CA LEU A 54 2.07 3.75 4.31
C LEU A 54 3.02 3.87 5.51
N PHE A 55 4.29 4.15 5.25
CA PHE A 55 5.27 4.41 6.30
C PHE A 55 4.89 5.63 7.13
N GLU A 56 4.52 6.73 6.47
CA GLU A 56 4.11 7.96 7.17
C GLU A 56 2.82 7.78 7.95
N LEU A 57 1.89 6.98 7.43
CA LEU A 57 0.60 6.73 8.09
C LEU A 57 0.71 5.76 9.26
N GLY A 58 1.43 4.65 9.07
CA GLY A 58 1.41 3.53 10.01
C GLY A 58 2.75 3.19 10.68
N GLY A 59 3.83 3.81 10.24
CA GLY A 59 5.16 3.55 10.78
C GLY A 59 5.81 2.27 10.26
N LYS A 60 7.03 2.04 10.71
CA LYS A 60 7.88 0.96 10.19
C LYS A 60 7.38 -0.46 10.48
N ASN A 61 6.49 -0.61 11.45
CA ASN A 61 5.97 -1.91 11.86
C ASN A 61 4.65 -2.27 11.18
N LEU A 62 4.10 -1.39 10.34
CA LEU A 62 2.87 -1.66 9.61
C LEU A 62 3.07 -2.90 8.73
N LYS A 63 2.12 -3.82 8.78
CA LYS A 63 2.17 -5.06 8.02
C LYS A 63 1.54 -4.85 6.65
N ILE A 64 2.23 -5.34 5.63
CA ILE A 64 1.74 -5.38 4.25
C ILE A 64 1.51 -6.84 3.87
N ILE A 65 0.30 -7.15 3.43
CA ILE A 65 -0.08 -8.49 3.00
C ILE A 65 -0.32 -8.43 1.50
N ALA A 66 0.57 -9.05 0.73
CA ALA A 66 0.43 -9.10 -0.73
C ALA A 66 -0.12 -10.47 -1.12
N CYS A 67 -1.21 -10.47 -1.88
CA CYS A 67 -1.92 -11.68 -2.27
C CYS A 67 -2.18 -11.71 -3.77
N ASN A 68 -2.21 -12.91 -4.32
CA ASN A 68 -2.89 -13.19 -5.58
C ASN A 68 -3.86 -14.35 -5.33
N LYS A 69 -4.47 -14.89 -6.38
CA LYS A 69 -5.47 -15.96 -6.22
C LYS A 69 -4.89 -17.25 -5.61
N ASN A 70 -3.58 -17.43 -5.59
CA ASN A 70 -2.94 -18.67 -5.15
C ASN A 70 -2.17 -18.52 -3.84
N THR A 71 -1.63 -17.35 -3.53
CA THR A 71 -0.73 -17.16 -2.39
C THR A 71 -0.94 -15.81 -1.73
N CYS A 72 -0.55 -15.73 -0.45
CA CYS A 72 -0.39 -14.48 0.29
C CYS A 72 0.98 -14.47 0.94
N GLU A 73 1.62 -13.31 0.95
CA GLU A 73 2.92 -13.11 1.59
C GLU A 73 2.85 -11.83 2.43
N SER A 74 3.44 -11.86 3.62
CA SER A 74 3.38 -10.74 4.56
C SER A 74 4.78 -10.21 4.86
N LYS A 75 4.91 -8.89 4.83
CA LYS A 75 6.14 -8.20 5.23
C LYS A 75 5.79 -6.91 5.96
N THR A 76 6.74 -6.38 6.72
CA THR A 76 6.58 -5.08 7.36
C THR A 76 7.12 -3.97 6.46
N ILE A 77 6.73 -2.74 6.77
CA ILE A 77 7.27 -1.56 6.08
C ILE A 77 8.80 -1.53 6.21
N SER A 78 9.35 -1.83 7.38
CA SER A 78 10.80 -1.80 7.57
C SER A 78 11.56 -2.79 6.69
N GLU A 79 10.93 -3.93 6.33
CA GLU A 79 11.52 -4.88 5.41
C GLU A 79 11.47 -4.40 3.95
N LEU A 80 10.41 -3.69 3.57
CA LEU A 80 10.17 -3.25 2.20
C LEU A 80 10.75 -1.86 1.91
N LEU A 81 10.85 -1.00 2.92
CA LEU A 81 11.34 0.36 2.82
C LEU A 81 12.23 0.67 4.02
N PRO A 82 13.41 0.01 4.12
CA PRO A 82 14.25 0.10 5.33
C PRO A 82 14.77 1.51 5.62
N MET A 83 14.86 2.37 4.60
CA MET A 83 15.36 3.74 4.72
C MET A 83 14.30 4.74 4.26
N GLY A 84 13.06 4.57 4.73
CA GLY A 84 11.96 5.46 4.40
C GLY A 84 12.27 6.90 4.78
N PHE A 85 11.78 7.84 3.96
CA PHE A 85 12.00 9.26 4.20
C PHE A 85 11.10 9.76 5.32
N ASN A 86 11.67 10.55 6.23
CA ASN A 86 10.90 11.37 7.17
C ASN A 86 11.64 12.68 7.42
N LEU A 87 10.88 13.69 7.80
CA LEU A 87 11.43 15.02 8.13
C LEU A 87 12.07 15.05 9.51
#